data_b80126bdf7d01a881cd52b801fd62f8b
#
_entry.id   b80126bdf7d01a881cd52b801fd62f8b
#
_cell.length_a   1.000
_cell.length_b   1.000
_cell.length_c   1.000
_cell.angle_alpha   90.00
_cell.angle_beta   90.00
_cell.angle_gamma   90.00
#
_symmetry.space_group_name_H-M   'P 1'
#
loop_
_entity.id
_entity.type
_entity.pdbx_description
1 polymer ?
#
loop_
_entity_poly.entity_id
_entity_poly.type
_entity_poly.pdbx_seq_one_letter_code
_entity_poly.pdbx_strand_id
1 'polypeptide(L)' 'MKTNEIRKLSTEEINKKIAESKEELFNLRMKQATGNLENPGRIKELRKTVARFKTILRERELEG' A
#
# COMPACT_ATOMS: atom_id res chain seq x y z
N MET A 1 5.85 3.72 5.00
CA MET A 1 6.88 2.85 5.65
C MET A 1 8.16 2.85 4.84
N LYS A 2 9.29 2.78 5.51
CA LYS A 2 10.59 2.66 4.84
C LYS A 2 10.81 1.22 4.39
N THR A 3 11.57 1.03 3.33
CA THR A 3 11.82 -0.29 2.74
C THR A 3 12.38 -1.30 3.75
N ASN A 4 13.31 -0.90 4.60
CA ASN A 4 13.88 -1.79 5.61
C ASN A 4 12.88 -2.21 6.68
N GLU A 5 11.88 -1.40 6.97
CA GLU A 5 10.78 -1.77 7.88
C GLU A 5 9.90 -2.83 7.23
N ILE A 6 9.61 -2.68 5.95
CA ILE A 6 8.83 -3.65 5.18
C ILE A 6 9.54 -5.01 5.12
N ARG A 7 10.85 -5.01 4.96
CA ARG A 7 11.66 -6.23 4.89
C ARG A 7 11.62 -7.05 6.18
N LYS A 8 11.31 -6.42 7.30
CA LYS A 8 11.18 -7.11 8.60
C LYS A 8 9.85 -7.83 8.75
N LEU A 9 8.87 -7.54 7.91
CA LEU A 9 7.55 -8.14 7.96
C LEU A 9 7.54 -9.51 7.27
N SER A 10 6.68 -10.41 7.74
CA SER A 10 6.44 -11.68 7.05
C SER A 10 5.67 -11.42 5.75
N THR A 11 5.72 -12.38 4.83
CA THR A 11 4.98 -12.29 3.57
C THR A 11 3.47 -12.16 3.83
N GLU A 12 2.94 -12.89 4.81
CA GLU A 12 1.52 -12.79 5.19
C GLU A 12 1.15 -11.40 5.70
N GLU A 13 2.01 -10.80 6.52
CA GLU A 13 1.80 -9.44 7.02
C GLU A 13 1.83 -8.42 5.91
N ILE A 14 2.75 -8.57 4.95
CA ILE A 14 2.83 -7.67 3.79
C ILE A 14 1.55 -7.79 2.95
N ASN A 15 1.07 -9.00 2.68
CA ASN A 15 -0.18 -9.21 1.93
C ASN A 15 -1.37 -8.58 2.64
N LYS A 16 -1.44 -8.72 3.96
CA LYS A 16 -2.48 -8.09 4.77
C LYS A 16 -2.46 -6.56 4.64
N LYS A 17 -1.27 -5.97 4.73
CA LYS A 17 -1.12 -4.52 4.60
C LYS A 17 -1.47 -4.02 3.20
N ILE A 18 -1.16 -4.79 2.18
CA ILE A 18 -1.56 -4.46 0.80
C ILE A 18 -3.09 -4.43 0.71
N ALA A 19 -3.77 -5.43 1.25
CA ALA A 19 -5.22 -5.49 1.24
C ALA A 19 -5.84 -4.30 1.97
N GLU A 20 -5.33 -3.98 3.16
CA GLU A 20 -5.78 -2.82 3.94
C GLU A 20 -5.57 -1.50 3.19
N SER A 21 -4.40 -1.35 2.55
CA SER A 21 -4.08 -0.15 1.79
C SER A 21 -4.97 0.01 0.56
N LYS A 22 -5.27 -1.09 -0.13
CA LYS A 22 -6.18 -1.07 -1.28
C LYS A 22 -7.59 -0.69 -0.88
N GLU A 23 -8.06 -1.18 0.26
CA GLU A 23 -9.37 -0.82 0.81
C GLU A 23 -9.43 0.67 1.14
N GLU A 24 -8.41 1.19 1.80
CA GLU A 24 -8.31 2.62 2.10
C GLU A 24 -8.29 3.46 0.82
N LEU A 25 -7.52 3.02 -0.20
CA LEU A 25 -7.49 3.70 -1.50
C LEU A 25 -8.87 3.73 -2.15
N PHE A 26 -9.59 2.62 -2.10
CA PHE A 26 -10.94 2.56 -2.65
C PHE A 26 -11.86 3.58 -1.97
N ASN A 27 -11.82 3.62 -0.64
CA ASN A 27 -12.64 4.56 0.14
C ASN A 27 -12.28 6.02 -0.16
N LEU A 28 -10.99 6.32 -0.29
CA LEU A 28 -10.52 7.67 -0.62
C LEU A 28 -10.93 8.08 -2.03
N ARG A 29 -10.90 7.16 -3.00
CA ARG A 29 -11.36 7.43 -4.35
C ARG A 29 -12.86 7.71 -4.40
N MET A 30 -13.64 7.00 -3.59
CA MET A 30 -15.07 7.26 -3.46
C MET A 30 -15.32 8.66 -2.91
N LYS A 31 -14.58 9.07 -1.88
CA LYS A 31 -14.66 10.42 -1.33
C LYS A 31 -14.26 11.48 -2.34
N GLN A 32 -13.23 11.21 -3.14
CA GLN A 32 -12.79 12.11 -4.20
C GLN A 32 -13.89 12.30 -5.25
N ALA A 33 -14.56 11.22 -5.65
CA ALA A 33 -15.64 11.26 -6.62
C ALA A 33 -16.83 12.10 -6.12
N THR A 34 -17.07 12.13 -4.82
CA THR A 34 -18.16 12.93 -4.21
C THR A 34 -17.73 14.34 -3.81
N GLY A 35 -16.46 14.70 -4.04
CA GLY A 35 -15.93 16.00 -3.67
C GLY A 35 -15.59 16.19 -2.19
N ASN A 36 -15.62 15.11 -1.41
CA ASN A 36 -15.41 15.16 0.05
C ASN A 36 -13.97 14.79 0.46
N LEU A 37 -13.04 14.72 -0.47
CA LEU A 37 -11.66 14.37 -0.16
C LEU A 37 -10.91 15.58 0.41
N GLU A 38 -10.50 15.48 1.68
CA GLU A 38 -9.78 16.54 2.38
C GLU A 38 -8.28 16.54 2.12
N ASN A 39 -7.70 15.37 1.83
CA ASN A 39 -6.26 15.23 1.63
C ASN A 39 -5.94 14.37 0.40
N PRO A 40 -5.83 14.98 -0.79
CA PRO A 40 -5.50 14.24 -2.01
C PRO A 40 -4.10 13.60 -1.99
N GLY A 41 -3.17 14.16 -1.18
CA GLY A 41 -1.84 13.59 -1.03
C GLY A 41 -1.84 12.20 -0.41
N ARG A 42 -2.86 11.84 0.36
CA ARG A 42 -2.98 10.52 0.97
C ARG A 42 -3.11 9.41 -0.06
N ILE A 43 -3.86 9.66 -1.13
CA ILE A 43 -4.00 8.68 -2.23
C ILE A 43 -2.62 8.39 -2.84
N LYS A 44 -1.84 9.43 -3.10
CA LYS A 44 -0.50 9.30 -3.67
C LYS A 44 0.43 8.51 -2.76
N GLU A 45 0.41 8.80 -1.46
CA GLU A 45 1.20 8.08 -0.47
C GLU A 45 0.85 6.60 -0.40
N LEU A 46 -0.44 6.27 -0.38
CA LEU A 46 -0.90 4.89 -0.33
C LEU A 46 -0.49 4.12 -1.59
N ARG A 47 -0.58 4.74 -2.75
CA ARG A 47 -0.14 4.11 -4.00
C ARG A 47 1.35 3.78 -3.97
N LYS A 48 2.17 4.68 -3.45
CA LYS A 48 3.62 4.45 -3.29
C LYS A 48 3.89 3.32 -2.30
N THR A 49 3.16 3.30 -1.19
CA THR A 49 3.30 2.27 -0.17
C THR A 49 2.97 0.89 -0.73
N VAL A 50 1.86 0.77 -1.45
CA VAL A 50 1.47 -0.48 -2.09
C VAL A 50 2.52 -0.93 -3.10
N ALA A 51 3.06 -0.01 -3.89
CA ALA A 51 4.12 -0.32 -4.85
C ALA A 51 5.37 -0.88 -4.17
N ARG A 52 5.76 -0.30 -3.03
CA ARG A 52 6.90 -0.79 -2.24
C ARG A 52 6.65 -2.20 -1.71
N PHE A 53 5.46 -2.48 -1.16
CA PHE A 53 5.09 -3.81 -0.70
C PHE A 53 5.17 -4.83 -1.82
N LYS A 54 4.64 -4.50 -2.99
CA LYS A 54 4.67 -5.39 -4.15
C LYS A 54 6.09 -5.66 -4.64
N THR A 55 6.94 -4.64 -4.61
CA THR A 55 8.35 -4.77 -4.99
C THR A 55 9.08 -5.75 -4.07
N ILE A 56 8.88 -5.62 -2.76
CA ILE A 56 9.49 -6.52 -1.78
C ILE A 56 9.00 -7.96 -1.97
N LEU A 57 7.70 -8.15 -2.19
CA LEU A 57 7.15 -9.48 -2.46
C LEU A 57 7.75 -10.10 -3.70
N ARG A 58 7.92 -9.33 -4.75
CA ARG A 58 8.53 -9.79 -6.00
C ARG A 58 9.98 -10.21 -5.78
N GLU A 59 10.74 -9.42 -5.03
CA GLU A 59 12.12 -9.77 -4.67
C GLU A 59 12.18 -11.12 -3.95
N ARG A 60 11.26 -11.36 -3.01
CA ARG A 60 11.18 -12.61 -2.27
C ARG A 60 10.87 -13.80 -3.16
N GLU A 61 9.98 -13.61 -4.15
CA GLU A 61 9.67 -14.65 -5.12
C GLU A 61 10.90 -15.02 -5.96
N LEU A 62 11.68 -14.02 -6.37
CA LEU A 62 12.90 -14.23 -7.17
C LEU A 62 14.02 -14.90 -6.37
N GLU A 63 14.09 -14.63 -5.07
CA GLU A 63 15.08 -15.24 -4.17
C GLU A 63 14.68 -16.64 -3.73
N GLY A 64 13.41 -16.88 -3.70
CA GLY A 64 12.84 -18.13 -3.22
C GLY A 64 12.89 -19.26 -4.20
#